data_e363c14898ec0c23337783f64a0bc049
#
_entry.id   e363c14898ec0c23337783f64a0bc049
#
_cell.length_a   1.000
_cell.length_b   1.000
_cell.length_c   1.000
_cell.angle_alpha   90.00
_cell.angle_beta   90.00
_cell.angle_gamma   90.00
#
_symmetry.space_group_name_H-M   'P 1'
#
loop_
_entity.id
_entity.type
_entity.pdbx_description
1 polymer ?
#
loop_
_entity_poly.entity_id
_entity_poly.type
_entity_poly.pdbx_seq_one_letter_code
_entity_poly.pdbx_strand_id
1 'polypeptide(L)'
;VVTEALRQSGVLERVEQITGKKVTFYEADILDRDALNAIFDKEQVESVIHFAGYKAVGESVRKPIEYYYNNITGTLILCDVMRKHNVKNIVFSSSATVYGDPAFIPITEECPKGKITNPYGQTKGMLEQVLTDIYVSDPEWRVVLLRYFNPIGAHKSGRIGENPRGIPN
;
A
#
# COMPACT_ATOMS: atom_id res chain seq x y z
N VAL A 1 6.79 4.21 -1.97
CA VAL A 1 7.60 5.43 -2.06
C VAL A 1 7.61 6.07 -0.69
N VAL A 2 8.62 5.78 0.08
CA VAL A 2 8.88 6.51 1.31
C VAL A 2 9.76 7.69 0.91
N THR A 3 9.10 8.77 0.61
CA THR A 3 9.72 9.96 0.08
C THR A 3 10.43 10.75 1.17
N GLU A 4 11.36 11.60 0.76
CA GLU A 4 11.96 12.68 1.55
C GLU A 4 10.91 13.45 2.39
N ALA A 5 9.65 13.51 1.96
CA ALA A 5 8.55 14.07 2.72
C ALA A 5 8.33 13.38 4.08
N LEU A 6 8.54 12.08 4.23
CA LEU A 6 8.48 11.39 5.51
C LEU A 6 9.64 11.76 6.43
N ARG A 7 10.85 11.88 5.87
CA ARG A 7 12.02 12.31 6.62
C ARG A 7 11.90 13.76 7.09
N GLN A 8 11.42 14.66 6.23
CA GLN A 8 11.20 16.07 6.54
C GLN A 8 10.02 16.32 7.48
N SER A 9 9.07 15.39 7.57
CA SER A 9 7.87 15.54 8.42
C SER A 9 8.12 15.36 9.92
N GLY A 10 9.29 14.83 10.32
CA GLY A 10 9.59 14.46 11.70
C GLY A 10 8.71 13.34 12.26
N VAL A 11 8.09 12.54 11.40
CA VAL A 11 7.19 11.45 11.82
C VAL A 11 7.97 10.32 12.50
N LEU A 12 9.16 10.00 11.99
CA LEU A 12 9.98 8.92 12.54
C LEU A 12 10.37 9.21 14.00
N GLU A 13 10.83 10.43 14.26
CA GLU A 13 11.17 10.89 15.63
C GLU A 13 9.96 10.87 16.55
N ARG A 14 8.77 11.24 16.05
CA ARG A 14 7.54 11.19 16.84
C ARG A 14 7.12 9.76 17.16
N VAL A 15 7.27 8.83 16.20
CA VAL A 15 7.04 7.40 16.45
C VAL A 15 7.99 6.89 17.53
N GLU A 16 9.28 7.18 17.43
CA GLU A 16 10.28 6.79 18.43
C GLU A 16 9.96 7.35 19.83
N GLN A 17 9.58 8.62 19.90
CA GLN A 17 9.20 9.28 21.17
C GLN A 17 7.92 8.71 21.79
N ILE A 18 6.98 8.24 20.97
CA ILE A 18 5.72 7.66 21.45
C ILE A 18 5.90 6.21 21.87
N THR A 19 6.69 5.45 21.12
CA THR A 19 6.81 3.99 21.32
C THR A 19 8.02 3.59 22.16
N GLY A 20 9.00 4.47 22.31
CA GLY A 20 10.31 4.15 22.90
C GLY A 20 11.17 3.21 22.02
N LYS A 21 10.76 2.95 20.78
CA LYS A 21 11.44 2.03 19.86
C LYS A 21 11.98 2.79 18.67
N LYS A 22 13.24 2.51 18.32
CA LYS A 22 13.86 3.05 17.12
C LYS A 22 13.26 2.39 15.86
N VAL A 23 12.95 3.22 14.87
CA VAL A 23 12.49 2.76 13.55
C VAL A 23 13.70 2.63 12.62
N THR A 24 13.92 1.45 12.07
CA THR A 24 14.89 1.27 10.98
C THR A 24 14.26 1.81 9.69
N PHE A 25 14.89 2.80 9.10
CA PHE A 25 14.35 3.51 7.93
C PHE A 25 15.29 3.37 6.74
N TYR A 26 14.71 3.00 5.59
CA TYR A 26 15.37 2.97 4.30
C TYR A 26 14.60 3.89 3.33
N GLU A 27 15.30 4.81 2.70
CA GLU A 27 14.78 5.61 1.61
C GLU A 27 14.98 4.84 0.30
N ALA A 28 13.90 4.32 -0.27
CA ALA A 28 13.93 3.53 -1.49
C ALA A 28 12.68 3.74 -2.32
N ASP A 29 12.81 3.67 -3.64
CA ASP A 29 11.68 3.61 -4.55
C ASP A 29 11.20 2.16 -4.69
N ILE A 30 9.90 1.94 -4.69
CA ILE A 30 9.32 0.60 -4.89
C ILE A 30 9.62 0.04 -6.29
N LEU A 31 9.97 0.91 -7.24
CA LEU A 31 10.40 0.52 -8.59
C LEU A 31 11.88 0.11 -8.63
N ASP A 32 12.65 0.42 -7.59
CA ASP A 32 14.07 0.05 -7.49
C ASP A 32 14.23 -1.34 -6.91
N ARG A 33 14.30 -2.33 -7.80
CA ARG A 33 14.46 -3.75 -7.46
C ARG A 33 15.73 -4.01 -6.66
N ASP A 34 16.83 -3.35 -7.01
CA ASP A 34 18.13 -3.61 -6.38
C ASP A 34 18.16 -3.04 -4.96
N ALA A 35 17.60 -1.85 -4.76
CA ALA A 35 17.43 -1.28 -3.43
C ALA A 35 16.54 -2.17 -2.54
N LEU A 36 15.42 -2.69 -3.07
CA LEU A 36 14.56 -3.61 -2.33
C LEU A 36 15.29 -4.92 -1.99
N ASN A 37 16.01 -5.54 -2.93
CA ASN A 37 16.81 -6.73 -2.64
C ASN A 37 17.84 -6.47 -1.54
N ALA A 38 18.56 -5.35 -1.60
CA ALA A 38 19.56 -5.00 -0.59
C ALA A 38 18.96 -4.83 0.82
N ILE A 39 17.73 -4.32 0.91
CA ILE A 39 17.01 -4.23 2.19
C ILE A 39 16.67 -5.63 2.71
N PHE A 40 16.12 -6.51 1.86
CA PHE A 40 15.77 -7.88 2.25
C PHE A 40 16.98 -8.76 2.55
N ASP A 41 18.13 -8.51 1.91
CA ASP A 41 19.41 -9.18 2.22
C ASP A 41 19.94 -8.78 3.61
N LYS A 42 19.69 -7.52 4.01
CA LYS A 42 20.22 -6.96 5.26
C LYS A 42 19.32 -7.23 6.45
N GLU A 43 18.00 -7.18 6.24
CA GLU A 43 17.01 -7.29 7.31
C GLU A 43 16.32 -8.66 7.28
N GLN A 44 15.98 -9.17 8.47
CA GLN A 44 15.20 -10.40 8.61
C GLN A 44 13.70 -10.07 8.45
N VAL A 45 13.27 -9.89 7.19
CA VAL A 45 11.87 -9.56 6.88
C VAL A 45 11.03 -10.82 6.97
N GLU A 46 10.02 -10.83 7.83
CA GLU A 46 9.04 -11.93 7.97
C GLU A 46 7.72 -11.66 7.26
N SER A 47 7.36 -10.39 7.15
CA SER A 47 6.10 -9.96 6.54
C SER A 47 6.19 -8.54 6.01
N VAL A 48 5.33 -8.22 5.05
CA VAL A 48 5.24 -6.90 4.43
C VAL A 48 3.85 -6.32 4.63
N ILE A 49 3.78 -5.07 5.10
CA ILE A 49 2.56 -4.25 5.03
C ILE A 49 2.77 -3.23 3.91
N HIS A 50 2.04 -3.42 2.82
CA HIS A 50 2.25 -2.66 1.60
C HIS A 50 1.26 -1.49 1.48
N PHE A 51 1.72 -0.30 1.90
CA PHE A 51 0.99 0.96 1.74
C PHE A 51 1.48 1.81 0.57
N ALA A 52 2.64 1.49 0.00
CA ALA A 52 3.25 2.30 -1.05
C ALA A 52 2.38 2.33 -2.31
N GLY A 53 2.24 3.52 -2.89
CA GLY A 53 1.49 3.73 -4.13
C GLY A 53 0.90 5.13 -4.20
N TYR A 54 0.64 5.59 -5.42
CA TYR A 54 -0.11 6.82 -5.65
C TYR A 54 -1.58 6.60 -5.31
N LYS A 55 -2.22 7.55 -4.59
CA LYS A 55 -3.57 7.38 -4.04
C LYS A 55 -4.58 8.46 -4.45
N ALA A 56 -4.16 9.52 -5.12
CA ALA A 56 -5.04 10.65 -5.43
C ALA A 56 -5.94 10.34 -6.64
N VAL A 57 -7.23 10.09 -6.38
CA VAL A 57 -8.23 9.71 -7.40
C VAL A 57 -8.27 10.71 -8.56
N GLY A 58 -8.41 12.01 -8.28
CA GLY A 58 -8.48 13.04 -9.30
C GLY A 58 -7.18 13.19 -10.12
N GLU A 59 -6.02 12.97 -9.52
CA GLU A 59 -4.74 12.95 -10.24
C GLU A 59 -4.64 11.74 -11.15
N SER A 60 -5.10 10.57 -10.71
CA SER A 60 -5.04 9.34 -11.48
C SER A 60 -5.74 9.46 -12.85
N VAL A 61 -6.81 10.25 -12.93
CA VAL A 61 -7.53 10.50 -14.19
C VAL A 61 -6.67 11.32 -15.15
N ARG A 62 -5.83 12.23 -14.66
CA ARG A 62 -4.95 13.05 -15.49
C ARG A 62 -3.63 12.37 -15.84
N LYS A 63 -3.18 11.44 -14.99
CA LYS A 63 -1.87 10.77 -15.11
C LYS A 63 -2.02 9.24 -14.99
N PRO A 64 -2.86 8.60 -15.82
CA PRO A 64 -3.15 7.18 -15.66
C PRO A 64 -1.91 6.29 -15.85
N ILE A 65 -1.03 6.61 -16.80
CA ILE A 65 0.17 5.80 -17.07
C ILE A 65 1.08 5.76 -15.84
N GLU A 66 1.32 6.89 -15.20
CA GLU A 66 2.16 6.99 -14.00
C GLU A 66 1.56 6.17 -12.84
N TYR A 67 0.22 6.20 -12.70
CA TYR A 67 -0.47 5.40 -11.69
C TYR A 67 -0.36 3.91 -11.93
N TYR A 68 -0.60 3.46 -13.16
CA TYR A 68 -0.44 2.05 -13.51
C TYR A 68 1.01 1.62 -13.36
N TYR A 69 1.95 2.38 -13.88
CA TYR A 69 3.37 2.04 -13.83
C TYR A 69 3.85 1.95 -12.38
N ASN A 70 3.62 2.98 -11.58
CA ASN A 70 4.07 3.00 -10.18
C ASN A 70 3.39 1.92 -9.34
N ASN A 71 2.06 1.83 -9.37
CA ASN A 71 1.33 0.97 -8.46
C ASN A 71 1.41 -0.50 -8.86
N ILE A 72 1.24 -0.81 -10.15
CA ILE A 72 1.26 -2.21 -10.61
C ILE A 72 2.70 -2.71 -10.66
N THR A 73 3.59 -2.04 -11.39
CA THR A 73 4.97 -2.50 -11.57
C THR A 73 5.69 -2.54 -10.22
N GLY A 74 5.53 -1.51 -9.38
CA GLY A 74 6.14 -1.48 -8.04
C GLY A 74 5.70 -2.65 -7.17
N THR A 75 4.40 -2.97 -7.16
CA THR A 75 3.90 -4.13 -6.40
C THR A 75 4.41 -5.46 -6.97
N LEU A 76 4.49 -5.61 -8.30
CA LEU A 76 5.05 -6.80 -8.92
C LEU A 76 6.53 -6.99 -8.57
N ILE A 77 7.33 -5.92 -8.60
CA ILE A 77 8.73 -5.93 -8.18
C ILE A 77 8.84 -6.36 -6.71
N LEU A 78 8.02 -5.77 -5.83
CA LEU A 78 8.00 -6.13 -4.41
C LEU A 78 7.68 -7.61 -4.21
N CYS A 79 6.63 -8.14 -4.85
CA CYS A 79 6.26 -9.55 -4.75
C CYS A 79 7.36 -10.49 -5.27
N ASP A 80 8.06 -10.11 -6.35
CA ASP A 80 9.17 -10.88 -6.89
C ASP A 80 10.38 -10.90 -5.93
N VAL A 81 10.70 -9.76 -5.32
CA VAL A 81 11.74 -9.68 -4.28
C VAL A 81 11.33 -10.51 -3.05
N MET A 82 10.09 -10.39 -2.57
CA MET A 82 9.56 -11.20 -1.47
C MET A 82 9.71 -12.69 -1.75
N ARG A 83 9.31 -13.13 -2.96
CA ARG A 83 9.43 -14.52 -3.40
C ARG A 83 10.89 -15.00 -3.39
N LYS A 84 11.81 -14.20 -3.92
CA LYS A 84 13.25 -14.50 -3.95
C LYS A 84 13.83 -14.71 -2.55
N HIS A 85 13.37 -13.93 -1.57
CA HIS A 85 13.81 -14.01 -0.18
C HIS A 85 12.94 -14.94 0.70
N ASN A 86 12.04 -15.72 0.10
CA ASN A 86 11.12 -16.61 0.79
C ASN A 86 10.21 -15.92 1.82
N VAL A 87 9.88 -14.66 1.59
CA VAL A 87 8.93 -13.88 2.40
C VAL A 87 7.56 -13.94 1.73
N LYS A 88 6.61 -14.63 2.34
CA LYS A 88 5.31 -14.95 1.72
C LYS A 88 4.10 -14.36 2.47
N ASN A 89 4.33 -13.50 3.44
CA ASN A 89 3.27 -12.84 4.21
C ASN A 89 3.11 -11.38 3.74
N ILE A 90 1.96 -11.03 3.18
CA ILE A 90 1.68 -9.67 2.73
C ILE A 90 0.30 -9.18 3.17
N VAL A 91 0.26 -7.99 3.73
CA VAL A 91 -0.96 -7.22 3.95
C VAL A 91 -0.98 -6.08 2.94
N PHE A 92 -1.94 -6.09 2.05
CA PHE A 92 -2.07 -5.10 0.98
C PHE A 92 -3.14 -4.06 1.30
N SER A 93 -2.75 -2.79 1.24
CA SER A 93 -3.65 -1.65 1.31
C SER A 93 -4.44 -1.53 0.00
N SER A 94 -5.58 -2.19 -0.06
CA SER A 94 -6.57 -1.98 -1.10
C SER A 94 -7.46 -0.77 -0.77
N SER A 95 -8.58 -0.62 -1.44
CA SER A 95 -9.47 0.52 -1.29
C SER A 95 -10.92 0.12 -1.52
N ALA A 96 -11.84 0.78 -0.82
CA ALA A 96 -13.28 0.65 -1.08
C ALA A 96 -13.67 1.09 -2.51
N THR A 97 -12.81 1.82 -3.22
CA THR A 97 -13.04 2.19 -4.62
C THR A 97 -13.18 0.98 -5.56
N VAL A 98 -12.73 -0.22 -5.14
CA VAL A 98 -12.91 -1.46 -5.90
C VAL A 98 -14.38 -1.91 -5.99
N TYR A 99 -15.23 -1.44 -5.08
CA TYR A 99 -16.66 -1.72 -5.13
C TYR A 99 -17.39 -0.90 -6.21
N GLY A 100 -16.79 0.22 -6.69
CA GLY A 100 -17.43 1.12 -7.65
C GLY A 100 -18.82 1.56 -7.15
N ASP A 101 -19.85 1.39 -7.99
CA ASP A 101 -21.24 1.48 -7.54
C ASP A 101 -21.61 0.17 -6.84
N PRO A 102 -21.77 0.17 -5.50
CA PRO A 102 -21.97 -1.06 -4.75
C PRO A 102 -23.33 -1.71 -5.05
N ALA A 103 -23.34 -3.03 -5.13
CA ALA A 103 -24.56 -3.78 -5.39
C ALA A 103 -25.60 -3.68 -4.25
N PHE A 104 -25.15 -3.39 -3.03
CA PHE A 104 -26.00 -3.20 -1.85
C PHE A 104 -25.31 -2.33 -0.79
N ILE A 105 -26.11 -1.78 0.11
CA ILE A 105 -25.69 -0.95 1.27
C ILE A 105 -26.38 -1.51 2.52
N PRO A 106 -25.65 -1.67 3.66
CA PRO A 106 -24.22 -1.36 3.86
C PRO A 106 -23.30 -2.29 3.10
N ILE A 107 -22.16 -1.78 2.66
CA ILE A 107 -21.16 -2.56 1.94
C ILE A 107 -20.46 -3.50 2.93
N THR A 108 -20.38 -4.79 2.57
CA THR A 108 -19.61 -5.81 3.27
C THR A 108 -18.57 -6.41 2.32
N GLU A 109 -17.69 -7.27 2.83
CA GLU A 109 -16.68 -7.96 2.02
C GLU A 109 -17.30 -8.88 0.96
N GLU A 110 -18.57 -9.31 1.16
CA GLU A 110 -19.34 -10.11 0.21
C GLU A 110 -19.84 -9.29 -0.99
N CYS A 111 -19.84 -7.95 -0.88
CA CYS A 111 -20.22 -7.09 -1.98
C CYS A 111 -19.27 -7.32 -3.18
N PRO A 112 -19.80 -7.66 -4.35
CA PRO A 112 -18.98 -7.90 -5.52
C PRO A 112 -18.21 -6.64 -5.93
N LYS A 113 -17.07 -6.81 -6.57
CA LYS A 113 -16.37 -5.69 -7.19
C LYS A 113 -17.25 -5.12 -8.30
N GLY A 114 -17.49 -3.82 -8.24
CA GLY A 114 -18.32 -3.12 -9.21
C GLY A 114 -17.52 -2.52 -10.37
N LYS A 115 -18.18 -1.66 -11.14
CA LYS A 115 -17.52 -0.89 -12.20
C LYS A 115 -16.65 0.19 -11.57
N ILE A 116 -15.35 -0.04 -11.56
CA ILE A 116 -14.38 0.94 -11.06
C ILE A 116 -14.30 2.12 -12.03
N THR A 117 -14.40 3.34 -11.53
CA THR A 117 -14.58 4.55 -12.34
C THR A 117 -13.31 5.39 -12.53
N ASN A 118 -12.19 4.98 -11.93
CA ASN A 118 -10.95 5.76 -11.99
C ASN A 118 -9.70 4.87 -12.00
N PRO A 119 -8.57 5.36 -12.58
CA PRO A 119 -7.34 4.57 -12.69
C PRO A 119 -6.75 4.15 -11.35
N TYR A 120 -6.83 4.97 -10.30
CA TYR A 120 -6.37 4.57 -8.97
C TYR A 120 -7.11 3.34 -8.46
N GLY A 121 -8.44 3.39 -8.44
CA GLY A 121 -9.27 2.25 -8.04
C GLY A 121 -8.99 1.02 -8.92
N GLN A 122 -8.78 1.24 -10.23
CA GLN A 122 -8.46 0.16 -11.15
C GLN A 122 -7.12 -0.51 -10.79
N THR A 123 -6.07 0.26 -10.43
CA THR A 123 -4.82 -0.34 -9.96
C THR A 123 -5.03 -1.20 -8.71
N LYS A 124 -5.87 -0.76 -7.78
CA LYS A 124 -6.18 -1.54 -6.56
C LYS A 124 -6.93 -2.83 -6.90
N GLY A 125 -7.96 -2.76 -7.76
CA GLY A 125 -8.72 -3.93 -8.19
C GLY A 125 -7.86 -4.97 -8.95
N MET A 126 -6.98 -4.51 -9.83
CA MET A 126 -6.03 -5.38 -10.54
C MET A 126 -5.03 -6.04 -9.59
N LEU A 127 -4.49 -5.29 -8.63
CA LEU A 127 -3.54 -5.82 -7.65
C LEU A 127 -4.18 -6.82 -6.68
N GLU A 128 -5.46 -6.66 -6.32
CA GLU A 128 -6.18 -7.70 -5.60
C GLU A 128 -6.21 -9.01 -6.40
N GLN A 129 -6.43 -8.93 -7.72
CA GLN A 129 -6.42 -10.13 -8.57
C GLN A 129 -5.02 -10.74 -8.63
N VAL A 130 -3.98 -9.93 -8.90
CA VAL A 130 -2.59 -10.38 -8.95
C VAL A 130 -2.20 -11.11 -7.66
N LEU A 131 -2.50 -10.53 -6.49
CA LEU A 131 -2.17 -11.14 -5.20
C LEU A 131 -2.97 -12.42 -4.94
N THR A 132 -4.21 -12.49 -5.41
CA THR A 132 -5.02 -13.71 -5.37
C THR A 132 -4.40 -14.81 -6.24
N ASP A 133 -3.95 -14.47 -7.45
CA ASP A 133 -3.33 -15.42 -8.37
C ASP A 133 -1.97 -15.91 -7.83
N ILE A 134 -1.21 -15.05 -7.16
CA ILE A 134 0.03 -15.45 -6.46
C ILE A 134 -0.29 -16.49 -5.37
N TYR A 135 -1.30 -16.24 -4.54
CA TYR A 135 -1.76 -17.21 -3.53
C TYR A 135 -2.23 -18.52 -4.14
N VAL A 136 -2.98 -18.48 -5.23
CA VAL A 136 -3.47 -19.69 -5.91
C VAL A 136 -2.30 -20.49 -6.50
N SER A 137 -1.27 -19.83 -7.02
CA SER A 137 -0.09 -20.45 -7.59
C SER A 137 0.84 -21.09 -6.54
N ASP A 138 0.86 -20.54 -5.34
CA ASP A 138 1.67 -21.02 -4.22
C ASP A 138 0.93 -20.74 -2.89
N PRO A 139 0.23 -21.77 -2.34
CA PRO A 139 -0.58 -21.64 -1.13
C PRO A 139 0.20 -21.35 0.17
N GLU A 140 1.52 -21.32 0.13
CA GLU A 140 2.34 -20.85 1.26
C GLU A 140 2.26 -19.34 1.44
N TRP A 141 1.88 -18.60 0.39
CA TRP A 141 1.58 -17.18 0.53
C TRP A 141 0.38 -16.94 1.44
N ARG A 142 0.51 -15.93 2.26
CA ARG A 142 -0.55 -15.44 3.15
C ARG A 142 -0.84 -14.00 2.76
N VAL A 143 -1.95 -13.81 2.07
CA VAL A 143 -2.36 -12.52 1.51
C VAL A 143 -3.56 -12.00 2.27
N VAL A 144 -3.44 -10.78 2.81
CA VAL A 144 -4.56 -10.05 3.40
C VAL A 144 -4.82 -8.79 2.58
N LEU A 145 -6.06 -8.65 2.11
CA LEU A 145 -6.50 -7.51 1.31
C LEU A 145 -7.38 -6.60 2.18
N LEU A 146 -6.90 -5.40 2.50
CA LEU A 146 -7.64 -4.44 3.34
C LEU A 146 -8.26 -3.36 2.45
N ARG A 147 -9.58 -3.39 2.27
CA ARG A 147 -10.34 -2.41 1.50
C ARG A 147 -10.71 -1.22 2.38
N TYR A 148 -9.78 -0.27 2.49
CA TYR A 148 -10.01 0.93 3.28
C TYR A 148 -11.07 1.83 2.65
N PHE A 149 -12.00 2.29 3.48
CA PHE A 149 -12.75 3.53 3.27
C PHE A 149 -11.87 4.72 3.62
N ASN A 150 -12.42 5.91 3.75
CA ASN A 150 -11.66 7.07 4.19
C ASN A 150 -11.40 6.97 5.70
N PRO A 151 -10.18 6.61 6.13
CA PRO A 151 -9.88 6.54 7.55
C PRO A 151 -9.84 7.95 8.15
N ILE A 152 -10.48 8.10 9.30
CA ILE A 152 -10.48 9.34 10.08
C ILE A 152 -9.84 9.08 11.45
N GLY A 153 -9.25 10.13 12.01
CA GLY A 153 -8.68 10.09 13.33
C GLY A 153 -7.19 10.40 13.39
N ALA A 154 -6.68 10.44 14.60
CA ALA A 154 -5.29 10.68 14.91
C ALA A 154 -4.86 9.82 16.09
N HIS A 155 -3.55 9.68 16.29
CA HIS A 155 -3.04 9.02 17.48
C HIS A 155 -3.45 9.79 18.74
N LYS A 156 -3.83 9.07 19.81
CA LYS A 156 -4.31 9.66 21.08
C LYS A 156 -3.41 10.71 21.71
N SER A 157 -2.10 10.69 21.37
CA SER A 157 -1.15 11.71 21.82
C SER A 157 -1.34 13.09 21.14
N GLY A 158 -2.14 13.18 20.07
CA GLY A 158 -2.26 14.37 19.22
C GLY A 158 -1.02 14.70 18.39
N ARG A 159 0.01 13.86 18.40
CA ARG A 159 1.31 14.13 17.76
C ARG A 159 1.45 13.53 16.36
N ILE A 160 0.61 12.57 16.02
CA ILE A 160 0.56 11.91 14.71
C ILE A 160 -0.88 11.91 14.23
N GLY A 161 -1.10 12.40 13.03
CA GLY A 161 -2.38 12.45 12.34
C GLY A 161 -2.18 12.86 10.89
N GLU A 162 -3.27 13.04 10.17
CA GLU A 162 -3.22 13.52 8.80
C GLU A 162 -2.81 15.00 8.76
N ASN A 163 -1.91 15.35 7.83
CA ASN A 163 -1.51 16.72 7.54
C ASN A 163 -1.52 16.94 6.02
N PRO A 164 -2.69 17.04 5.39
CA PRO A 164 -2.80 17.11 3.93
C PRO A 164 -2.25 18.44 3.41
N ARG A 165 -1.54 18.40 2.28
CA ARG A 165 -1.14 19.59 1.52
C ARG A 165 -2.19 19.94 0.45
N GLY A 166 -3.47 19.95 0.82
CA GLY A 166 -4.57 20.17 -0.09
C GLY A 166 -5.89 19.69 0.49
N ILE A 167 -6.74 19.11 -0.35
CA ILE A 167 -8.02 18.55 0.10
C ILE A 167 -7.74 17.30 0.94
N PRO A 168 -8.21 17.23 2.19
CA PRO A 168 -8.08 16.02 3.02
C PRO A 168 -8.85 14.85 2.42
N ASN A 169 -8.54 13.65 2.89
CA ASN A 169 -9.29 12.45 2.50
C ASN A 169 -10.75 12.53 2.99
#